data_16425c4680d7ae1d8b56ca4f5064aac7
#
_entry.id   16425c4680d7ae1d8b56ca4f5064aac7
#
_cell.length_a   1.000
_cell.length_b   1.000
_cell.length_c   1.000
_cell.angle_alpha   90.00
_cell.angle_beta   90.00
_cell.angle_gamma   90.00
#
_symmetry.space_group_name_H-M   'P 1'
#
loop_
_entity.id
_entity.type
_entity.pdbx_description
1 polymer ?
#
loop_
_entity_poly.entity_id
_entity_poly.type
_entity_poly.pdbx_seq_one_letter_code
_entity_poly.pdbx_strand_id
1 'polypeptide(L)'
;SEDLMLEAILEGHRELQNVINAIEELQRRQGIVKQAFTSPAPVPAEIMAEVRKRWDGPMMEALTWKGKIESYSKIKAVKKAAVAEVPEDQPELKVQVKRAMSDLVEVMTRETILRDRKRLDGRAFEEVRPIDVEIGVLPRTHGSALFTRGETQALVTVTLGTSDDTQLIEDLEGDSERKFLLHYNFPPFSVGEVKRFGSPGRREIGHGRLAWRSIDAVLPKEFPYTIRV
;
A
#
# COMPACT_ATOMS: atom_id res chain seq x y z
N SER A 1 -21.09 -0.40 -16.96
CA SER A 1 -20.34 -1.68 -17.13
C SER A 1 -18.84 -1.41 -17.09
N GLU A 2 -18.05 -2.45 -16.94
CA GLU A 2 -16.60 -2.40 -16.96
C GLU A 2 -16.07 -1.89 -18.31
N ASP A 3 -16.72 -2.31 -19.40
CA ASP A 3 -16.35 -1.89 -20.76
C ASP A 3 -16.52 -0.38 -20.94
N LEU A 4 -17.65 0.18 -20.48
CA LEU A 4 -17.86 1.63 -20.53
C LEU A 4 -16.86 2.41 -19.69
N MET A 5 -16.46 1.85 -18.54
CA MET A 5 -15.42 2.46 -17.70
C MET A 5 -14.05 2.42 -18.40
N LEU A 6 -13.73 1.32 -19.07
CA LEU A 6 -12.51 1.21 -19.88
C LEU A 6 -12.50 2.23 -21.03
N GLU A 7 -13.61 2.36 -21.76
CA GLU A 7 -13.75 3.37 -22.82
C GLU A 7 -13.54 4.80 -22.27
N ALA A 8 -14.14 5.12 -21.13
CA ALA A 8 -13.98 6.43 -20.50
C ALA A 8 -12.50 6.71 -20.11
N ILE A 9 -11.78 5.72 -19.59
CA ILE A 9 -10.35 5.85 -19.26
C ILE A 9 -9.52 6.06 -20.55
N LEU A 10 -9.80 5.31 -21.61
CA LEU A 10 -9.11 5.43 -22.89
C LEU A 10 -9.39 6.78 -23.54
N GLU A 11 -10.63 7.29 -23.44
CA GLU A 11 -10.97 8.62 -23.93
C GLU A 11 -10.20 9.71 -23.16
N GLY A 12 -10.22 9.66 -21.83
CA GLY A 12 -9.44 10.57 -21.01
C GLY A 12 -7.93 10.54 -21.34
N HIS A 13 -7.39 9.36 -21.64
CA HIS A 13 -6.00 9.23 -22.09
C HIS A 13 -5.77 9.88 -23.47
N ARG A 14 -6.71 9.76 -24.41
CA ARG A 14 -6.61 10.44 -25.72
C ARG A 14 -6.64 11.95 -25.57
N GLU A 15 -7.55 12.48 -24.78
CA GLU A 15 -7.65 13.92 -24.55
C GLU A 15 -6.41 14.49 -23.83
N LEU A 16 -5.81 13.71 -22.92
CA LEU A 16 -4.58 14.08 -22.22
C LEU A 16 -3.40 14.30 -23.20
N GLN A 17 -3.40 13.65 -24.37
CA GLN A 17 -2.33 13.85 -25.38
C GLN A 17 -2.24 15.31 -25.84
N ASN A 18 -3.35 16.05 -25.90
CA ASN A 18 -3.34 17.46 -26.26
C ASN A 18 -2.52 18.29 -25.25
N VAL A 19 -2.66 17.99 -23.95
CA VAL A 19 -1.90 18.65 -22.89
C VAL A 19 -0.42 18.25 -22.96
N ILE A 20 -0.13 16.97 -23.17
CA ILE A 20 1.25 16.46 -23.28
C ILE A 20 1.95 17.14 -24.47
N ASN A 21 1.31 17.20 -25.62
CA ASN A 21 1.86 17.85 -26.82
C ASN A 21 2.15 19.35 -26.59
N ALA A 22 1.26 20.03 -25.86
CA ALA A 22 1.49 21.43 -25.51
C ALA A 22 2.70 21.62 -24.58
N ILE A 23 2.87 20.72 -23.60
CA ILE A 23 4.04 20.73 -22.70
C ILE A 23 5.33 20.43 -23.47
N GLU A 24 5.32 19.47 -24.37
CA GLU A 24 6.49 19.13 -25.20
C GLU A 24 6.86 20.26 -26.15
N GLU A 25 5.86 20.94 -26.73
CA GLU A 25 6.07 22.12 -27.56
C GLU A 25 6.69 23.26 -26.74
N LEU A 26 6.19 23.52 -25.53
CA LEU A 26 6.76 24.50 -24.62
C LEU A 26 8.22 24.19 -24.29
N GLN A 27 8.51 22.93 -23.96
CA GLN A 27 9.88 22.46 -23.69
C GLN A 27 10.80 22.72 -24.88
N ARG A 28 10.35 22.43 -26.10
CA ARG A 28 11.11 22.62 -27.35
C ARG A 28 11.38 24.11 -27.62
N ARG A 29 10.36 24.95 -27.47
CA ARG A 29 10.50 26.42 -27.63
C ARG A 29 11.48 27.04 -26.63
N GLN A 30 11.50 26.53 -25.41
CA GLN A 30 12.40 27.02 -24.36
C GLN A 30 13.82 26.41 -24.45
N GLY A 31 14.04 25.45 -25.34
CA GLY A 31 15.33 24.75 -25.47
C GLY A 31 15.74 23.96 -24.22
N ILE A 32 14.77 23.55 -23.40
CA ILE A 32 15.04 22.81 -22.16
C ILE A 32 15.43 21.38 -22.51
N VAL A 33 16.62 20.96 -22.11
CA VAL A 33 17.09 19.57 -22.18
C VAL A 33 16.83 18.90 -20.85
N LYS A 34 16.15 17.74 -20.89
CA LYS A 34 15.94 16.93 -19.69
C LYS A 34 17.28 16.45 -19.11
N GLN A 35 17.42 16.52 -17.80
CA GLN A 35 18.59 15.93 -17.14
C GLN A 35 18.71 14.46 -17.46
N ALA A 36 19.91 14.00 -17.79
CA ALA A 36 20.19 12.60 -17.98
C ALA A 36 20.00 11.86 -16.62
N PHE A 37 19.21 10.81 -16.66
CA PHE A 37 19.01 9.91 -15.52
C PHE A 37 19.62 8.56 -15.85
N THR A 38 20.60 8.15 -15.04
CA THR A 38 21.16 6.80 -15.13
C THR A 38 20.47 5.91 -14.10
N SER A 39 19.68 4.96 -14.57
CA SER A 39 19.08 3.96 -13.69
C SER A 39 20.20 3.13 -13.01
N PRO A 40 20.08 2.81 -11.72
CA PRO A 40 21.01 1.89 -11.10
C PRO A 40 21.09 0.58 -11.89
N ALA A 41 22.31 0.12 -12.16
CA ALA A 41 22.51 -1.13 -12.87
C ALA A 41 21.78 -2.30 -12.18
N PRO A 42 21.19 -3.25 -12.91
CA PRO A 42 20.63 -4.46 -12.31
C PRO A 42 21.71 -5.25 -11.58
N VAL A 43 21.30 -6.13 -10.66
CA VAL A 43 22.23 -7.05 -10.01
C VAL A 43 22.89 -7.92 -11.06
N PRO A 44 24.24 -8.07 -11.06
CA PRO A 44 24.92 -8.96 -11.98
C PRO A 44 24.39 -10.40 -11.91
N ALA A 45 24.24 -11.04 -13.07
CA ALA A 45 23.67 -12.38 -13.15
C ALA A 45 24.46 -13.43 -12.35
N GLU A 46 25.77 -13.26 -12.27
CA GLU A 46 26.67 -14.11 -11.50
C GLU A 46 26.37 -14.06 -10.01
N ILE A 47 26.18 -12.86 -9.46
CA ILE A 47 25.81 -12.66 -8.05
C ILE A 47 24.42 -13.25 -7.77
N MET A 48 23.48 -13.04 -8.67
CA MET A 48 22.15 -13.65 -8.54
C MET A 48 22.21 -15.17 -8.56
N ALA A 49 23.02 -15.75 -9.43
CA ALA A 49 23.22 -17.20 -9.50
C ALA A 49 23.81 -17.78 -8.22
N GLU A 50 24.85 -17.13 -7.65
CA GLU A 50 25.45 -17.54 -6.38
C GLU A 50 24.45 -17.39 -5.22
N VAL A 51 23.70 -16.31 -5.18
CA VAL A 51 22.66 -16.08 -4.17
C VAL A 51 21.59 -17.16 -4.27
N ARG A 52 21.09 -17.48 -5.46
CA ARG A 52 20.10 -18.55 -5.67
C ARG A 52 20.63 -19.90 -5.21
N LYS A 53 21.84 -20.24 -5.62
CA LYS A 53 22.47 -21.54 -5.28
C LYS A 53 22.54 -21.78 -3.77
N ARG A 54 22.78 -20.72 -2.99
CA ARG A 54 22.98 -20.83 -1.53
C ARG A 54 21.70 -20.60 -0.73
N TRP A 55 20.83 -19.73 -1.20
CA TRP A 55 19.75 -19.17 -0.39
C TRP A 55 18.33 -19.51 -0.87
N ASP A 56 18.15 -20.18 -2.02
CA ASP A 56 16.82 -20.58 -2.50
C ASP A 56 16.09 -21.45 -1.46
N GLY A 57 16.75 -22.46 -0.91
CA GLY A 57 16.17 -23.37 0.08
C GLY A 57 15.74 -22.64 1.37
N PRO A 58 16.68 -22.00 2.09
CA PRO A 58 16.36 -21.24 3.30
C PRO A 58 15.31 -20.14 3.08
N MET A 59 15.33 -19.48 1.91
CA MET A 59 14.36 -18.45 1.59
C MET A 59 12.99 -19.03 1.32
N MET A 60 12.88 -20.16 0.62
CA MET A 60 11.62 -20.85 0.40
C MET A 60 10.96 -21.28 1.70
N GLU A 61 11.73 -21.84 2.62
CA GLU A 61 11.24 -22.20 3.95
C GLU A 61 10.70 -20.96 4.70
N ALA A 62 11.42 -19.83 4.65
CA ALA A 62 11.00 -18.61 5.28
C ALA A 62 9.72 -18.03 4.65
N LEU A 63 9.58 -18.07 3.32
CA LEU A 63 8.43 -17.57 2.57
C LEU A 63 7.14 -18.35 2.81
N THR A 64 7.25 -19.69 2.96
CA THR A 64 6.12 -20.57 3.15
C THR A 64 5.78 -20.84 4.62
N TRP A 65 6.49 -20.18 5.54
CA TRP A 65 6.24 -20.32 6.98
C TRP A 65 4.84 -19.78 7.35
N LYS A 66 4.15 -20.53 8.22
CA LYS A 66 2.83 -20.14 8.71
C LYS A 66 2.95 -18.94 9.68
N GLY A 67 2.09 -17.97 9.51
CA GLY A 67 2.08 -16.75 10.31
C GLY A 67 2.88 -15.61 9.66
N LYS A 68 2.22 -14.46 9.49
CA LYS A 68 2.78 -13.31 8.78
C LYS A 68 4.01 -12.74 9.48
N ILE A 69 3.93 -12.54 10.79
CA ILE A 69 5.02 -11.93 11.58
C ILE A 69 6.25 -12.84 11.60
N GLU A 70 6.04 -14.13 11.79
CA GLU A 70 7.12 -15.12 11.83
C GLU A 70 7.79 -15.29 10.48
N SER A 71 7.02 -15.39 9.39
CA SER A 71 7.56 -15.41 8.03
C SER A 71 8.44 -14.21 7.74
N TYR A 72 7.97 -12.99 8.03
CA TYR A 72 8.77 -11.78 7.87
C TYR A 72 10.05 -11.78 8.71
N SER A 73 9.99 -12.27 9.94
CA SER A 73 11.16 -12.38 10.82
C SER A 73 12.19 -13.36 10.25
N LYS A 74 11.75 -14.51 9.75
CA LYS A 74 12.60 -15.51 9.09
C LYS A 74 13.23 -14.98 7.80
N ILE A 75 12.46 -14.33 6.93
CA ILE A 75 12.96 -13.69 5.71
C ILE A 75 14.05 -12.66 6.06
N LYS A 76 13.81 -11.84 7.09
CA LYS A 76 14.80 -10.85 7.56
C LYS A 76 16.06 -11.51 8.09
N ALA A 77 15.93 -12.62 8.81
CA ALA A 77 17.06 -13.39 9.33
C ALA A 77 17.92 -13.99 8.19
N VAL A 78 17.26 -14.60 7.19
CA VAL A 78 17.95 -15.16 6.00
C VAL A 78 18.68 -14.05 5.23
N LYS A 79 18.03 -12.91 4.98
CA LYS A 79 18.67 -11.75 4.33
C LYS A 79 19.89 -11.25 5.12
N LYS A 80 19.78 -11.18 6.44
CA LYS A 80 20.86 -10.74 7.30
C LYS A 80 22.03 -11.73 7.27
N ALA A 81 21.77 -13.03 7.31
CA ALA A 81 22.78 -14.07 7.22
C ALA A 81 23.54 -14.00 5.89
N ALA A 82 22.83 -13.83 4.76
CA ALA A 82 23.47 -13.71 3.45
C ALA A 82 24.42 -12.49 3.35
N VAL A 83 24.02 -11.36 3.91
CA VAL A 83 24.86 -10.15 3.91
C VAL A 83 26.05 -10.31 4.88
N ALA A 84 25.90 -11.04 5.97
CA ALA A 84 26.97 -11.27 6.95
C ALA A 84 28.09 -12.18 6.42
N GLU A 85 27.82 -13.02 5.43
CA GLU A 85 28.84 -13.86 4.78
C GLU A 85 29.78 -13.06 3.85
N VAL A 86 29.40 -11.84 3.46
CA VAL A 86 30.22 -11.00 2.61
C VAL A 86 31.31 -10.33 3.46
N PRO A 87 32.60 -10.42 3.06
CA PRO A 87 33.70 -9.80 3.77
C PRO A 87 33.51 -8.30 3.99
N GLU A 88 34.05 -7.77 5.09
CA GLU A 88 33.87 -6.36 5.47
C GLU A 88 34.58 -5.39 4.52
N ASP A 89 35.63 -5.84 3.89
CA ASP A 89 36.41 -5.10 2.90
C ASP A 89 35.74 -4.97 1.52
N GLN A 90 34.54 -5.57 1.34
CA GLN A 90 33.78 -5.55 0.08
C GLN A 90 32.40 -4.86 0.23
N PRO A 91 32.35 -3.56 0.51
CA PRO A 91 31.07 -2.86 0.77
C PRO A 91 30.14 -2.83 -0.45
N GLU A 92 30.70 -2.76 -1.67
CA GLU A 92 29.90 -2.78 -2.91
C GLU A 92 29.21 -4.15 -3.10
N LEU A 93 29.93 -5.24 -2.84
CA LEU A 93 29.36 -6.59 -2.90
C LEU A 93 28.25 -6.76 -1.85
N LYS A 94 28.41 -6.21 -0.64
CA LYS A 94 27.34 -6.20 0.37
C LYS A 94 26.06 -5.54 -0.13
N VAL A 95 26.19 -4.40 -0.83
CA VAL A 95 25.03 -3.71 -1.42
C VAL A 95 24.38 -4.56 -2.51
N GLN A 96 25.18 -5.19 -3.36
CA GLN A 96 24.68 -6.06 -4.44
C GLN A 96 24.00 -7.32 -3.89
N VAL A 97 24.60 -7.99 -2.90
CA VAL A 97 23.99 -9.17 -2.26
C VAL A 97 22.69 -8.81 -1.54
N LYS A 98 22.65 -7.68 -0.82
CA LYS A 98 21.41 -7.19 -0.18
C LYS A 98 20.29 -6.95 -1.20
N ARG A 99 20.63 -6.41 -2.36
CA ARG A 99 19.69 -6.19 -3.47
C ARG A 99 19.27 -7.52 -4.09
N ALA A 100 20.23 -8.41 -4.40
CA ALA A 100 19.97 -9.75 -4.91
C ALA A 100 19.01 -10.55 -4.01
N MET A 101 19.20 -10.49 -2.69
CA MET A 101 18.30 -11.14 -1.73
C MET A 101 16.90 -10.54 -1.73
N SER A 102 16.75 -9.28 -2.10
CA SER A 102 15.42 -8.67 -2.23
C SER A 102 14.74 -9.09 -3.52
N ASP A 103 15.49 -9.10 -4.61
CA ASP A 103 15.02 -9.55 -5.90
C ASP A 103 14.67 -11.06 -5.85
N LEU A 104 15.45 -11.85 -5.11
CA LEU A 104 15.19 -13.28 -4.87
C LEU A 104 13.82 -13.51 -4.22
N VAL A 105 13.48 -12.76 -3.18
CA VAL A 105 12.16 -12.85 -2.53
C VAL A 105 11.03 -12.58 -3.52
N GLU A 106 11.18 -11.55 -4.35
CA GLU A 106 10.16 -11.17 -5.34
C GLU A 106 10.00 -12.26 -6.39
N VAL A 107 11.10 -12.72 -6.97
CA VAL A 107 11.10 -13.76 -8.01
C VAL A 107 10.54 -15.06 -7.47
N MET A 108 11.01 -15.54 -6.32
CA MET A 108 10.53 -16.80 -5.73
C MET A 108 9.06 -16.73 -5.35
N THR A 109 8.60 -15.61 -4.80
CA THR A 109 7.18 -15.38 -4.49
C THR A 109 6.34 -15.55 -5.75
N ARG A 110 6.73 -14.87 -6.83
CA ARG A 110 6.02 -14.92 -8.12
C ARG A 110 6.04 -16.33 -8.73
N GLU A 111 7.22 -16.94 -8.81
CA GLU A 111 7.39 -18.29 -9.38
C GLU A 111 6.56 -19.32 -8.63
N THR A 112 6.58 -19.29 -7.29
CA THR A 112 5.81 -20.20 -6.43
C THR A 112 4.30 -20.05 -6.62
N ILE A 113 3.80 -18.81 -6.62
CA ILE A 113 2.37 -18.54 -6.82
C ILE A 113 1.90 -19.00 -8.21
N LEU A 114 2.69 -18.74 -9.25
CA LEU A 114 2.35 -19.15 -10.63
C LEU A 114 2.41 -20.67 -10.82
N ARG A 115 3.40 -21.33 -10.23
CA ARG A 115 3.59 -22.80 -10.31
C ARG A 115 2.52 -23.54 -9.52
N ASP A 116 2.34 -23.18 -8.27
CA ASP A 116 1.51 -23.94 -7.34
C ASP A 116 0.04 -23.50 -7.36
N ARG A 117 -0.27 -22.41 -8.08
CA ARG A 117 -1.62 -21.84 -8.21
C ARG A 117 -2.27 -21.56 -6.85
N LYS A 118 -1.44 -21.22 -5.87
CA LYS A 118 -1.84 -20.88 -4.50
C LYS A 118 -1.03 -19.70 -3.98
N ARG A 119 -1.59 -18.98 -3.03
CA ARG A 119 -0.85 -17.94 -2.32
C ARG A 119 0.17 -18.57 -1.36
N LEU A 120 1.20 -17.84 -0.95
CA LEU A 120 2.25 -18.34 -0.06
C LEU A 120 1.72 -18.83 1.30
N ASP A 121 0.62 -18.26 1.78
CA ASP A 121 -0.07 -18.68 3.00
C ASP A 121 -1.02 -19.90 2.79
N GLY A 122 -1.00 -20.49 1.59
CA GLY A 122 -1.75 -21.68 1.22
C GLY A 122 -3.17 -21.44 0.73
N ARG A 123 -3.67 -20.21 0.77
CA ARG A 123 -5.01 -19.86 0.29
C ARG A 123 -5.11 -19.95 -1.25
N ALA A 124 -6.30 -20.28 -1.73
CA ALA A 124 -6.66 -20.13 -3.15
C ALA A 124 -6.68 -18.64 -3.56
N PHE A 125 -6.71 -18.36 -4.86
CA PHE A 125 -6.70 -16.96 -5.35
C PHE A 125 -7.95 -16.20 -4.95
N GLU A 126 -9.10 -16.86 -4.97
CA GLU A 126 -10.41 -16.29 -4.62
C GLU A 126 -10.69 -16.31 -3.11
N GLU A 127 -9.87 -17.02 -2.34
CA GLU A 127 -10.07 -17.15 -0.90
C GLU A 127 -9.69 -15.87 -0.17
N VAL A 128 -10.67 -15.27 0.50
CA VAL A 128 -10.49 -14.11 1.37
C VAL A 128 -10.07 -14.59 2.76
N ARG A 129 -9.20 -13.82 3.43
CA ARG A 129 -8.89 -14.10 4.85
C ARG A 129 -10.17 -14.04 5.69
N PRO A 130 -10.28 -14.83 6.76
CA PRO A 130 -11.43 -14.76 7.66
C PRO A 130 -11.70 -13.34 8.11
N ILE A 131 -12.97 -12.93 8.00
CA ILE A 131 -13.45 -11.62 8.43
C ILE A 131 -14.39 -11.85 9.60
N ASP A 132 -14.16 -11.09 10.66
CA ASP A 132 -15.03 -11.02 11.81
C ASP A 132 -15.33 -9.56 12.15
N VAL A 133 -16.55 -9.26 12.62
CA VAL A 133 -16.97 -7.90 12.95
C VAL A 133 -17.80 -7.91 14.25
N GLU A 134 -17.28 -7.27 15.26
CA GLU A 134 -17.98 -7.00 16.50
C GLU A 134 -18.50 -5.55 16.51
N ILE A 135 -19.77 -5.35 16.81
CA ILE A 135 -20.37 -4.02 16.89
C ILE A 135 -20.65 -3.63 18.36
N GLY A 136 -20.71 -2.32 18.62
CA GLY A 136 -21.04 -1.83 19.97
C GLY A 136 -19.94 -2.05 21.00
N VAL A 137 -18.68 -2.22 20.58
CA VAL A 137 -17.54 -2.49 21.47
C VAL A 137 -17.20 -1.34 22.43
N LEU A 138 -17.56 -0.11 22.07
CA LEU A 138 -17.36 1.07 22.92
C LEU A 138 -18.71 1.64 23.38
N PRO A 139 -18.95 1.75 24.70
CA PRO A 139 -20.28 2.03 25.24
C PRO A 139 -20.70 3.51 25.13
N ARG A 140 -19.79 4.44 24.81
CA ARG A 140 -20.06 5.89 24.84
C ARG A 140 -19.98 6.57 23.48
N THR A 141 -19.71 5.84 22.42
CA THR A 141 -19.73 6.35 21.05
C THR A 141 -21.12 6.18 20.44
N HIS A 142 -21.47 7.00 19.43
CA HIS A 142 -22.73 6.82 18.70
C HIS A 142 -22.78 5.52 17.92
N GLY A 143 -21.61 5.04 17.48
CA GLY A 143 -21.41 3.72 16.91
C GLY A 143 -19.96 3.29 17.02
N SER A 144 -19.74 1.99 17.17
CA SER A 144 -18.40 1.41 17.15
C SER A 144 -18.41 0.00 16.59
N ALA A 145 -17.33 -0.38 15.94
CA ALA A 145 -17.09 -1.73 15.45
C ALA A 145 -15.61 -2.09 15.55
N LEU A 146 -15.33 -3.33 15.89
CA LEU A 146 -14.02 -3.94 15.75
C LEU A 146 -14.05 -4.85 14.53
N PHE A 147 -13.34 -4.46 13.49
CA PHE A 147 -13.20 -5.24 12.26
C PHE A 147 -11.90 -6.04 12.33
N THR A 148 -11.98 -7.33 12.13
CA THR A 148 -10.85 -8.25 12.08
C THR A 148 -10.79 -8.96 10.74
N ARG A 149 -9.63 -8.93 10.08
CA ARG A 149 -9.35 -9.70 8.87
C ARG A 149 -8.03 -10.45 9.03
N GLY A 150 -8.11 -11.72 9.34
CA GLY A 150 -6.95 -12.53 9.72
C GLY A 150 -6.26 -11.93 10.95
N GLU A 151 -5.01 -11.52 10.83
CA GLU A 151 -4.22 -10.93 11.92
C GLU A 151 -4.30 -9.39 11.99
N THR A 152 -5.12 -8.77 11.15
CA THR A 152 -5.24 -7.30 11.09
C THR A 152 -6.56 -6.85 11.68
N GLN A 153 -6.51 -5.86 12.56
CA GLN A 153 -7.70 -5.28 13.19
C GLN A 153 -7.79 -3.78 12.92
N ALA A 154 -9.03 -3.30 12.85
CA ALA A 154 -9.35 -1.88 12.84
C ALA A 154 -10.48 -1.59 13.82
N LEU A 155 -10.24 -0.67 14.75
CA LEU A 155 -11.29 -0.15 15.64
C LEU A 155 -11.88 1.08 14.94
N VAL A 156 -13.17 1.00 14.63
CA VAL A 156 -13.93 2.06 13.95
C VAL A 156 -14.89 2.69 14.94
N THR A 157 -14.95 4.01 14.96
CA THR A 157 -15.90 4.77 15.76
C THR A 157 -16.68 5.73 14.89
N VAL A 158 -17.96 5.91 15.19
CA VAL A 158 -18.85 6.85 14.50
C VAL A 158 -19.35 7.88 15.49
N THR A 159 -19.26 9.14 15.11
CA THR A 159 -19.86 10.26 15.82
C THR A 159 -20.85 10.96 14.88
N LEU A 160 -22.04 11.22 15.38
CA LEU A 160 -23.06 12.01 14.70
C LEU A 160 -23.04 13.43 15.26
N GLY A 161 -22.90 14.40 14.37
CA GLY A 161 -22.87 15.82 14.71
C GLY A 161 -24.04 16.59 14.13
N THR A 162 -24.10 17.88 14.42
CA THR A 162 -25.07 18.82 13.88
C THR A 162 -24.62 19.42 12.56
N SER A 163 -25.38 20.35 12.01
CA SER A 163 -24.96 21.14 10.85
C SER A 163 -23.70 21.95 11.09
N ASP A 164 -23.44 22.37 12.33
CA ASP A 164 -22.26 23.19 12.69
C ASP A 164 -20.97 22.37 12.69
N ASP A 165 -21.08 21.03 12.66
CA ASP A 165 -19.95 20.12 12.58
C ASP A 165 -19.54 19.78 11.13
N THR A 166 -20.20 20.37 10.12
CA THR A 166 -19.84 20.18 8.71
C THR A 166 -18.47 20.78 8.40
N GLN A 167 -17.75 20.18 7.49
CA GLN A 167 -16.50 20.73 6.99
C GLN A 167 -16.78 21.69 5.83
N LEU A 168 -16.50 22.96 6.02
CA LEU A 168 -16.47 23.93 4.94
C LEU A 168 -15.21 23.71 4.09
N ILE A 169 -15.36 23.68 2.79
CA ILE A 169 -14.29 23.57 1.82
C ILE A 169 -14.38 24.77 0.90
N GLU A 170 -13.34 25.60 0.93
CA GLU A 170 -13.16 26.73 0.05
C GLU A 170 -12.13 26.36 -1.02
N ASP A 171 -12.52 26.34 -2.27
CA ASP A 171 -11.63 26.07 -3.40
C ASP A 171 -11.89 27.02 -4.58
N LEU A 172 -11.17 26.84 -5.69
CA LEU A 172 -11.30 27.73 -6.86
C LEU A 172 -12.66 27.61 -7.58
N GLU A 173 -13.42 26.55 -7.31
CA GLU A 173 -14.75 26.32 -7.89
C GLU A 173 -15.86 26.89 -7.00
N GLY A 174 -15.53 27.36 -5.80
CA GLY A 174 -16.44 27.93 -4.82
C GLY A 174 -16.48 27.15 -3.50
N ASP A 175 -17.38 27.60 -2.62
CA ASP A 175 -17.55 27.04 -1.30
C ASP A 175 -18.47 25.80 -1.36
N SER A 176 -18.08 24.76 -0.66
CA SER A 176 -18.87 23.53 -0.51
C SER A 176 -18.82 23.00 0.90
N GLU A 177 -19.86 22.26 1.30
CA GLU A 177 -19.95 21.62 2.62
C GLU A 177 -19.82 20.11 2.50
N ARG A 178 -19.05 19.52 3.43
CA ARG A 178 -18.93 18.08 3.54
C ARG A 178 -19.52 17.60 4.86
N LYS A 179 -20.57 16.79 4.78
CA LYS A 179 -21.27 16.21 5.95
C LYS A 179 -20.73 14.83 6.34
N PHE A 180 -19.99 14.18 5.47
CA PHE A 180 -19.35 12.90 5.78
C PHE A 180 -17.84 13.08 5.86
N LEU A 181 -17.27 12.77 7.01
CA LEU A 181 -15.86 12.89 7.34
C LEU A 181 -15.31 11.53 7.74
N LEU A 182 -14.19 11.12 7.15
CA LEU A 182 -13.51 9.89 7.55
C LEU A 182 -12.04 10.19 7.85
N HIS A 183 -11.62 9.86 9.05
CA HIS A 183 -10.26 9.99 9.53
C HIS A 183 -9.64 8.60 9.67
N TYR A 184 -8.52 8.37 9.00
CA TYR A 184 -7.77 7.13 9.09
C TYR A 184 -6.49 7.37 9.86
N ASN A 185 -6.35 6.68 10.99
CA ASN A 185 -5.16 6.74 11.83
C ASN A 185 -4.45 5.40 11.80
N PHE A 186 -3.13 5.43 11.59
CA PHE A 186 -2.28 4.25 11.62
C PHE A 186 -1.15 4.47 12.64
N PRO A 187 -1.42 4.23 13.93
CA PRO A 187 -0.44 4.49 14.98
C PRO A 187 0.76 3.53 14.88
N PRO A 188 1.96 3.95 15.28
CA PRO A 188 3.18 3.15 15.17
C PRO A 188 3.09 1.78 15.85
N PHE A 189 2.38 1.67 16.96
CA PHE A 189 2.19 0.40 17.67
C PHE A 189 1.42 -0.66 16.84
N SER A 190 0.68 -0.26 15.79
CA SER A 190 0.01 -1.20 14.87
C SER A 190 0.99 -2.12 14.14
N VAL A 191 2.25 -1.73 14.04
CA VAL A 191 3.33 -2.50 13.42
C VAL A 191 4.47 -2.78 14.41
N GLY A 192 4.24 -2.60 15.71
CA GLY A 192 5.23 -2.84 16.76
C GLY A 192 6.38 -1.82 16.78
N GLU A 193 6.18 -0.65 16.19
CA GLU A 193 7.17 0.43 16.22
C GLU A 193 6.95 1.37 17.40
N VAL A 194 8.05 1.82 18.00
CA VAL A 194 8.06 2.92 18.97
C VAL A 194 8.41 4.20 18.23
N LYS A 195 7.41 5.06 18.00
CA LYS A 195 7.55 6.29 17.25
C LYS A 195 6.68 7.38 17.87
N ARG A 196 7.05 8.65 17.69
CA ARG A 196 6.20 9.77 18.10
C ARG A 196 4.89 9.77 17.31
N PHE A 197 3.76 9.96 18.00
CA PHE A 197 2.49 10.26 17.35
C PHE A 197 2.59 11.64 16.69
N GLY A 198 2.34 11.67 15.39
CA GLY A 198 2.34 12.89 14.58
C GLY A 198 1.05 13.00 13.77
N SER A 199 1.00 13.99 12.90
CA SER A 199 -0.08 14.12 11.92
C SER A 199 -0.04 12.94 10.95
N PRO A 200 -1.20 12.53 10.38
CA PRO A 200 -1.26 11.50 9.36
C PRO A 200 -0.34 11.81 8.18
N GLY A 201 0.42 10.82 7.75
CA GLY A 201 1.27 10.92 6.56
C GLY A 201 0.44 10.85 5.26
N ARG A 202 1.09 11.07 4.12
CA ARG A 202 0.42 11.02 2.81
C ARG A 202 -0.25 9.67 2.52
N ARG A 203 0.32 8.58 3.02
CA ARG A 203 -0.24 7.24 2.86
C ARG A 203 -1.55 7.07 3.62
N GLU A 204 -1.58 7.54 4.87
CA GLU A 204 -2.77 7.49 5.73
C GLU A 204 -3.89 8.36 5.13
N ILE A 205 -3.57 9.56 4.67
CA ILE A 205 -4.51 10.46 4.00
C ILE A 205 -5.08 9.80 2.73
N GLY A 206 -4.23 9.22 1.89
CA GLY A 206 -4.65 8.53 0.67
C GLY A 206 -5.52 7.31 0.94
N HIS A 207 -5.16 6.50 1.93
CA HIS A 207 -5.93 5.34 2.35
C HIS A 207 -7.29 5.74 2.94
N GLY A 208 -7.32 6.76 3.80
CA GLY A 208 -8.56 7.32 4.32
C GLY A 208 -9.47 7.87 3.21
N ARG A 209 -8.90 8.50 2.18
CA ARG A 209 -9.67 8.98 1.03
C ARG A 209 -10.31 7.86 0.23
N LEU A 210 -9.61 6.74 0.05
CA LEU A 210 -10.18 5.56 -0.62
C LEU A 210 -11.35 4.98 0.18
N ALA A 211 -11.19 4.83 1.49
CA ALA A 211 -12.25 4.36 2.38
C ALA A 211 -13.45 5.32 2.37
N TRP A 212 -13.19 6.63 2.45
CA TRP A 212 -14.23 7.66 2.36
C TRP A 212 -15.04 7.53 1.07
N ARG A 213 -14.39 7.44 -0.08
CA ARG A 213 -15.08 7.30 -1.40
C ARG A 213 -15.94 6.05 -1.49
N SER A 214 -15.49 4.95 -0.88
CA SER A 214 -16.23 3.69 -0.91
C SER A 214 -17.51 3.75 -0.09
N ILE A 215 -17.50 4.46 1.03
CA ILE A 215 -18.65 4.59 1.94
C ILE A 215 -19.59 5.70 1.47
N ASP A 216 -19.07 6.84 1.04
CA ASP A 216 -19.84 8.01 0.59
C ASP A 216 -20.87 7.64 -0.49
N ALA A 217 -20.49 6.74 -1.41
CA ALA A 217 -21.36 6.29 -2.50
C ALA A 217 -22.61 5.52 -2.04
N VAL A 218 -22.60 4.96 -0.81
CA VAL A 218 -23.70 4.13 -0.27
C VAL A 218 -24.43 4.80 0.91
N LEU A 219 -23.98 5.97 1.35
CA LEU A 219 -24.65 6.71 2.40
C LEU A 219 -25.99 7.29 1.91
N PRO A 220 -27.02 7.33 2.77
CA PRO A 220 -28.26 8.02 2.45
C PRO A 220 -28.02 9.51 2.15
N LYS A 221 -28.51 10.00 1.02
CA LYS A 221 -28.31 11.40 0.60
C LYS A 221 -28.96 12.43 1.53
N GLU A 222 -30.07 12.05 2.14
CA GLU A 222 -30.86 12.94 3.02
C GLU A 222 -30.69 12.57 4.51
N PHE A 223 -29.44 12.22 4.91
CA PHE A 223 -29.18 11.95 6.31
C PHE A 223 -29.04 13.27 7.09
N PRO A 224 -29.79 13.44 8.22
CA PRO A 224 -29.90 14.75 8.87
C PRO A 224 -28.67 15.17 9.69
N TYR A 225 -27.76 14.24 9.97
CA TYR A 225 -26.58 14.48 10.80
C TYR A 225 -25.30 14.52 9.98
N THR A 226 -24.33 15.29 10.47
CA THR A 226 -22.93 15.17 10.03
C THR A 226 -22.35 13.87 10.59
N ILE A 227 -21.73 13.07 9.74
CA ILE A 227 -21.15 11.77 10.11
C ILE A 227 -19.64 11.90 10.16
N ARG A 228 -19.04 11.58 11.30
CA ARG A 228 -17.58 11.47 11.44
C ARG A 228 -17.19 10.05 11.82
N VAL A 229 -16.41 9.43 10.95
CA VAL A 229 -15.86 8.08 11.14
C VAL A 229 -14.37 8.14 11.43
#